data_6126130ac09253a80ed837850f62d243
#
_entry.id   6126130ac09253a80ed837850f62d243
#
_cell.length_a   1.000
_cell.length_b   1.000
_cell.length_c   1.000
_cell.angle_alpha   90.00
_cell.angle_beta   90.00
_cell.angle_gamma   90.00
#
_symmetry.space_group_name_H-M   'P 1'
#
loop_
_entity.id
_entity.type
_entity.pdbx_description
1 polymer ?
#
loop_
_entity_poly.entity_id
_entity_poly.type
_entity_poly.pdbx_seq_one_letter_code
_entity_poly.pdbx_strand_id
1 'polypeptide(L)'
;LFESWSGGRFDLFMKVLNTLQKEDGIAIVQVTRRMFEETSTSPDDVEHFVEFPRIMKDVKVSVLFREIEDNCYKISLRSKDDINVARVAEAFGGGGHKNAAGCRIKADFETAKKEILVKVRALT
;
A
#
# COMPACT_ATOMS: atom_id res chain seq x y z
N LEU A 1 4.44 20.15 3.52
CA LEU A 1 4.19 18.82 2.99
C LEU A 1 2.76 18.37 3.22
N PHE A 2 2.23 18.62 4.43
CA PHE A 2 0.87 18.26 4.79
C PHE A 2 -0.05 19.46 4.83
N GLU A 3 0.47 20.61 4.45
CA GLU A 3 -0.30 21.82 4.33
C GLU A 3 -1.32 21.65 3.21
N SER A 4 -2.47 22.21 3.35
CA SER A 4 -3.49 22.22 2.32
C SER A 4 -4.18 20.89 2.04
N TRP A 5 -4.06 19.91 2.93
CA TRP A 5 -4.91 18.73 2.82
C TRP A 5 -6.34 19.13 3.07
N SER A 6 -7.25 18.64 2.22
CA SER A 6 -8.68 18.82 2.48
C SER A 6 -9.08 18.02 3.72
N GLY A 7 -10.20 18.38 4.33
CA GLY A 7 -10.74 17.60 5.44
C GLY A 7 -11.04 16.18 5.03
N GLY A 8 -11.55 16.00 3.80
CA GLY A 8 -11.83 14.67 3.26
C GLY A 8 -10.57 13.80 3.13
N ARG A 9 -9.47 14.39 2.66
CA ARG A 9 -8.21 13.66 2.56
C ARG A 9 -7.69 13.22 3.92
N PHE A 10 -7.82 14.10 4.92
CA PHE A 10 -7.41 13.76 6.28
C PHE A 10 -8.27 12.62 6.84
N ASP A 11 -9.60 12.70 6.63
CA ASP A 11 -10.52 11.66 7.07
C ASP A 11 -10.20 10.34 6.39
N LEU A 12 -9.89 10.37 5.09
CA LEU A 12 -9.48 9.19 4.35
C LEU A 12 -8.21 8.59 4.95
N PHE A 13 -7.24 9.43 5.26
CA PHE A 13 -5.98 8.99 5.87
C PHE A 13 -6.23 8.26 7.19
N MET A 14 -7.12 8.78 8.03
CA MET A 14 -7.47 8.12 9.29
C MET A 14 -8.13 6.77 9.06
N LYS A 15 -9.02 6.66 8.07
CA LYS A 15 -9.65 5.39 7.73
C LYS A 15 -8.64 4.37 7.24
N VAL A 16 -7.70 4.81 6.41
CA VAL A 16 -6.64 3.93 5.89
C VAL A 16 -5.73 3.46 7.01
N LEU A 17 -5.34 4.35 7.92
CA LEU A 17 -4.49 3.97 9.06
C LEU A 17 -5.18 2.96 9.98
N ASN A 18 -6.51 3.02 10.10
CA ASN A 18 -7.24 2.03 10.90
C ASN A 18 -7.15 0.62 10.32
N THR A 19 -6.76 0.47 9.06
CA THR A 19 -6.59 -0.86 8.46
C THR A 19 -5.19 -1.43 8.69
N LEU A 20 -4.31 -0.67 9.31
CA LEU A 20 -2.90 -1.04 9.46
C LEU A 20 -2.73 -2.39 10.13
N GLN A 21 -1.97 -3.25 9.48
CA GLN A 21 -1.52 -4.54 10.00
C GLN A 21 -0.01 -4.57 9.90
N LYS A 22 0.64 -5.08 10.93
CA LYS A 22 2.10 -5.22 10.96
C LYS A 22 2.45 -6.66 11.26
N GLU A 23 3.34 -7.24 10.46
CA GLU A 23 3.91 -8.55 10.73
C GLU A 23 5.30 -8.64 10.12
N ASP A 24 6.26 -9.07 10.92
CA ASP A 24 7.64 -9.32 10.49
C ASP A 24 8.30 -8.13 9.78
N GLY A 25 8.05 -6.91 10.27
CA GLY A 25 8.62 -5.71 9.70
C GLY A 25 7.92 -5.23 8.44
N ILE A 26 6.78 -5.84 8.08
CA ILE A 26 5.99 -5.45 6.93
C ILE A 26 4.71 -4.79 7.43
N ALA A 27 4.44 -3.57 6.95
CA ALA A 27 3.22 -2.84 7.27
C ALA A 27 2.29 -2.87 6.07
N ILE A 28 1.01 -3.16 6.30
CA ILE A 28 0.00 -3.27 5.26
C ILE A 28 -1.15 -2.35 5.60
N VAL A 29 -1.55 -1.53 4.64
CA VAL A 29 -2.75 -0.70 4.74
C VAL A 29 -3.60 -0.91 3.48
N GLN A 30 -4.89 -0.63 3.59
CA GLN A 30 -5.78 -0.78 2.45
C GLN A 30 -6.74 0.39 2.31
N VAL A 31 -7.13 0.66 1.08
CA VAL A 31 -8.11 1.69 0.72
C VAL A 31 -9.18 1.02 -0.14
N THR A 32 -10.43 1.12 0.29
CA THR A 32 -11.54 0.59 -0.47
C THR A 32 -12.23 1.70 -1.25
N ARG A 33 -12.98 1.33 -2.29
CA ARG A 33 -13.80 2.30 -3.03
C ARG A 33 -14.80 2.99 -2.13
N ARG A 34 -15.35 2.27 -1.16
CA ARG A 34 -16.29 2.82 -0.18
C ARG A 34 -15.66 3.94 0.64
N MET A 35 -14.39 3.81 1.00
CA MET A 35 -13.68 4.86 1.74
C MET A 35 -13.61 6.16 0.94
N PHE A 36 -13.38 6.07 -0.38
CA PHE A 36 -13.40 7.25 -1.24
C PHE A 36 -14.78 7.91 -1.24
N GLU A 37 -15.83 7.11 -1.34
CA GLU A 37 -17.21 7.63 -1.33
C GLU A 37 -17.52 8.31 0.01
N GLU A 38 -17.17 7.67 1.11
CA GLU A 38 -17.48 8.18 2.45
C GLU A 38 -16.76 9.50 2.76
N THR A 39 -15.62 9.74 2.15
CA THR A 39 -14.81 10.92 2.41
C THR A 39 -14.84 11.93 1.28
N SER A 40 -15.58 11.67 0.21
CA SER A 40 -15.64 12.51 -1.00
C SER A 40 -14.23 12.79 -1.55
N THR A 41 -13.43 11.74 -1.66
CA THR A 41 -12.06 11.81 -2.16
C THR A 41 -11.88 10.92 -3.38
N SER A 42 -10.70 10.96 -3.96
CA SER A 42 -10.35 10.21 -5.16
C SER A 42 -8.99 9.52 -4.99
N PRO A 43 -8.61 8.64 -5.94
CA PRO A 43 -7.31 7.96 -5.85
C PRO A 43 -6.10 8.88 -5.72
N ASP A 44 -6.15 10.09 -6.26
CA ASP A 44 -5.04 11.05 -6.13
C ASP A 44 -4.78 11.41 -4.67
N ASP A 45 -5.79 11.31 -3.81
CA ASP A 45 -5.68 11.67 -2.41
C ASP A 45 -4.90 10.67 -1.56
N VAL A 46 -4.64 9.45 -2.07
CA VAL A 46 -3.89 8.43 -1.33
C VAL A 46 -2.45 8.27 -1.81
N GLU A 47 -2.01 9.10 -2.75
CA GLU A 47 -0.75 8.91 -3.46
C GLU A 47 0.46 8.67 -2.55
N HIS A 48 0.53 9.36 -1.41
CA HIS A 48 1.67 9.25 -0.50
C HIS A 48 1.39 8.46 0.78
N PHE A 49 0.19 7.89 0.91
CA PHE A 49 -0.17 7.21 2.16
C PHE A 49 0.71 6.00 2.45
N VAL A 50 1.24 5.34 1.43
CA VAL A 50 2.12 4.18 1.61
C VAL A 50 3.44 4.55 2.28
N GLU A 51 3.81 5.83 2.27
CA GLU A 51 5.06 6.30 2.89
C GLU A 51 4.99 6.32 4.42
N PHE A 52 3.80 6.53 4.99
CA PHE A 52 3.68 6.77 6.42
C PHE A 52 4.09 5.58 7.30
N PRO A 53 3.70 4.33 7.00
CA PRO A 53 4.11 3.22 7.88
C PRO A 53 5.62 3.05 7.99
N ARG A 54 6.40 3.51 7.00
CA ARG A 54 7.86 3.42 7.06
C ARG A 54 8.47 4.34 8.12
N ILE A 55 7.69 5.28 8.67
CA ILE A 55 8.16 6.13 9.77
C ILE A 55 8.43 5.27 11.01
N MET A 56 7.70 4.18 11.17
CA MET A 56 7.93 3.26 12.28
C MET A 56 9.28 2.58 12.13
N LYS A 57 10.05 2.62 13.22
CA LYS A 57 11.43 2.15 13.23
C LYS A 57 11.59 0.70 12.80
N ASP A 58 10.65 -0.15 13.19
CA ASP A 58 10.68 -1.59 12.92
C ASP A 58 10.09 -1.99 11.56
N VAL A 59 9.54 -1.04 10.81
CA VAL A 59 8.96 -1.33 9.49
C VAL A 59 10.04 -1.22 8.42
N LYS A 60 10.22 -2.29 7.66
CA LYS A 60 11.17 -2.38 6.55
C LYS A 60 10.48 -2.22 5.19
N VAL A 61 9.26 -2.69 5.08
CA VAL A 61 8.47 -2.63 3.85
C VAL A 61 7.06 -2.16 4.17
N SER A 62 6.54 -1.25 3.37
CA SER A 62 5.18 -0.76 3.47
C SER A 62 4.43 -1.10 2.20
N VAL A 63 3.20 -1.59 2.32
CA VAL A 63 2.37 -2.00 1.19
C VAL A 63 1.00 -1.36 1.33
N LEU A 64 0.55 -0.71 0.26
CA LEU A 64 -0.80 -0.15 0.17
C LEU A 64 -1.59 -0.92 -0.87
N PHE A 65 -2.75 -1.45 -0.48
CA PHE A 65 -3.68 -2.13 -1.38
C PHE A 65 -4.84 -1.19 -1.66
N ARG A 66 -4.97 -0.73 -2.89
CA ARG A 66 -6.08 0.14 -3.31
C ARG A 66 -7.05 -0.66 -4.15
N GLU A 67 -8.27 -0.79 -3.68
CA GLU A 67 -9.33 -1.47 -4.42
C GLU A 67 -9.68 -0.65 -5.66
N ILE A 68 -9.53 -1.26 -6.85
CA ILE A 68 -9.89 -0.62 -8.12
C ILE A 68 -11.32 -1.01 -8.50
N GLU A 69 -11.63 -2.28 -8.34
CA GLU A 69 -12.94 -2.87 -8.58
C GLU A 69 -13.01 -4.15 -7.74
N ASP A 70 -14.13 -4.86 -7.78
CA ASP A 70 -14.27 -6.09 -7.02
C ASP A 70 -13.14 -7.06 -7.38
N ASN A 71 -12.46 -7.57 -6.36
CA ASN A 71 -11.37 -8.53 -6.50
C ASN A 71 -10.26 -8.06 -7.45
N CYS A 72 -9.94 -6.77 -7.39
CA CYS A 72 -8.84 -6.20 -8.15
C CYS A 72 -8.21 -5.06 -7.36
N TYR A 73 -6.90 -5.15 -7.13
CA TYR A 73 -6.15 -4.19 -6.34
C TYR A 73 -4.95 -3.63 -7.09
N LYS A 74 -4.78 -2.32 -6.99
CA LYS A 74 -3.50 -1.70 -7.32
C LYS A 74 -2.68 -1.68 -6.05
N ILE A 75 -1.44 -2.17 -6.14
CA ILE A 75 -0.60 -2.36 -4.98
C ILE A 75 0.64 -1.50 -5.10
N SER A 76 0.89 -0.67 -4.09
CA SER A 76 2.07 0.18 -4.02
C SER A 76 2.99 -0.35 -2.93
N LEU A 77 4.27 -0.45 -3.24
CA LEU A 77 5.29 -1.00 -2.35
C LEU A 77 6.38 0.03 -2.10
N ARG A 78 6.79 0.15 -0.86
CA ARG A 78 7.92 1.00 -0.46
C ARG A 78 8.82 0.20 0.48
N SER A 79 10.12 0.44 0.41
CA SER A 79 11.06 -0.29 1.25
C SER A 79 12.19 0.61 1.71
N LYS A 80 12.93 0.11 2.71
CA LYS A 80 14.13 0.74 3.24
C LYS A 80 15.36 -0.03 2.77
N ASP A 81 16.50 0.66 2.79
CA ASP A 81 17.82 0.05 2.59
C ASP A 81 17.90 -0.74 1.27
N ASP A 82 18.43 -1.95 1.33
CA ASP A 82 18.68 -2.75 0.13
C ASP A 82 17.55 -3.68 -0.27
N ILE A 83 16.39 -3.56 0.35
CA ILE A 83 15.23 -4.38 0.01
C ILE A 83 14.63 -3.88 -1.31
N ASN A 84 14.73 -4.69 -2.35
CA ASN A 84 14.32 -4.30 -3.70
C ASN A 84 12.89 -4.75 -4.00
N VAL A 85 11.91 -3.87 -3.71
CA VAL A 85 10.50 -4.19 -3.94
C VAL A 85 10.10 -4.21 -5.41
N ALA A 86 10.94 -3.69 -6.31
CA ALA A 86 10.69 -3.83 -7.74
C ALA A 86 10.62 -5.30 -8.15
N ARG A 87 11.38 -6.18 -7.50
CA ARG A 87 11.33 -7.62 -7.76
C ARG A 87 9.97 -8.22 -7.44
N VAL A 88 9.34 -7.74 -6.36
CA VAL A 88 8.00 -8.19 -6.01
C VAL A 88 7.01 -7.73 -7.08
N ALA A 89 7.06 -6.45 -7.46
CA ALA A 89 6.16 -5.90 -8.46
C ALA A 89 6.30 -6.61 -9.80
N GLU A 90 7.53 -6.90 -10.23
CA GLU A 90 7.80 -7.60 -11.49
C GLU A 90 7.20 -8.99 -11.52
N ALA A 91 7.16 -9.67 -10.39
CA ALA A 91 6.56 -11.01 -10.31
C ALA A 91 5.07 -11.00 -10.63
N PHE A 92 4.42 -9.84 -10.55
CA PHE A 92 2.98 -9.67 -10.86
C PHE A 92 2.78 -8.79 -12.10
N GLY A 93 3.80 -8.64 -12.93
CA GLY A 93 3.69 -7.89 -14.17
C GLY A 93 3.81 -6.38 -14.04
N GLY A 94 4.16 -5.90 -12.86
CA GLY A 94 4.39 -4.48 -12.60
C GLY A 94 5.87 -4.11 -12.68
N GLY A 95 6.26 -3.07 -11.94
CA GLY A 95 7.63 -2.62 -11.92
C GLY A 95 7.81 -1.37 -11.09
N GLY A 96 8.97 -0.76 -11.23
CA GLY A 96 9.32 0.47 -10.52
C GLY A 96 10.79 0.52 -10.19
N HIS A 97 11.08 1.15 -9.07
CA HIS A 97 12.44 1.31 -8.57
C HIS A 97 12.64 0.46 -7.32
N LYS A 98 13.89 0.30 -6.93
CA LYS A 98 14.29 -0.53 -5.79
C LYS A 98 13.44 -0.31 -4.54
N ASN A 99 13.21 0.95 -4.16
CA ASN A 99 12.51 1.27 -2.93
C ASN A 99 11.06 1.77 -3.15
N ALA A 100 10.59 1.79 -4.40
CA ALA A 100 9.25 2.26 -4.74
C ALA A 100 8.77 1.58 -6.02
N ALA A 101 7.79 0.70 -5.90
CA ALA A 101 7.30 -0.08 -7.03
C ALA A 101 5.80 -0.33 -6.90
N GLY A 102 5.18 -0.81 -7.95
CA GLY A 102 3.76 -1.10 -7.96
C GLY A 102 3.36 -2.17 -8.94
N CYS A 103 2.21 -2.79 -8.67
CA CYS A 103 1.66 -3.85 -9.51
C CYS A 103 0.15 -3.92 -9.31
N ARG A 104 -0.50 -4.82 -10.06
CA ARG A 104 -1.93 -5.09 -9.91
C ARG A 104 -2.12 -6.59 -9.72
N ILE A 105 -3.07 -6.95 -8.85
CA ILE A 105 -3.45 -8.34 -8.64
C ILE A 105 -4.96 -8.44 -8.72
N LYS A 106 -5.45 -9.40 -9.50
CA LYS A 106 -6.87 -9.75 -9.58
C LYS A 106 -7.14 -10.90 -8.63
N ALA A 107 -7.60 -10.57 -7.44
CA ALA A 107 -7.94 -11.52 -6.39
C ALA A 107 -8.64 -10.77 -5.27
N ASP A 108 -9.26 -11.49 -4.34
CA ASP A 108 -9.77 -10.86 -3.13
C ASP A 108 -8.60 -10.35 -2.28
N PHE A 109 -8.90 -9.52 -1.30
CA PHE A 109 -7.85 -8.89 -0.49
C PHE A 109 -6.96 -9.91 0.22
N GLU A 110 -7.55 -10.92 0.86
CA GLU A 110 -6.77 -11.90 1.62
C GLU A 110 -5.83 -12.71 0.72
N THR A 111 -6.28 -13.07 -0.47
CA THR A 111 -5.44 -13.78 -1.44
C THR A 111 -4.32 -12.88 -1.95
N ALA A 112 -4.65 -11.64 -2.35
CA ALA A 112 -3.66 -10.69 -2.83
C ALA A 112 -2.61 -10.40 -1.76
N LYS A 113 -3.05 -10.20 -0.52
CA LYS A 113 -2.17 -9.97 0.62
C LYS A 113 -1.21 -11.14 0.82
N LYS A 114 -1.73 -12.36 0.80
CA LYS A 114 -0.92 -13.56 0.98
C LYS A 114 0.15 -13.69 -0.10
N GLU A 115 -0.23 -13.45 -1.35
CA GLU A 115 0.72 -13.53 -2.47
C GLU A 115 1.82 -12.49 -2.35
N ILE A 116 1.48 -11.27 -1.99
CA ILE A 116 2.47 -10.20 -1.79
C ILE A 116 3.40 -10.55 -0.63
N LEU A 117 2.85 -10.99 0.51
CA LEU A 117 3.66 -11.30 1.68
C LEU A 117 4.66 -12.42 1.42
N VAL A 118 4.28 -13.44 0.66
CA VAL A 118 5.21 -14.52 0.28
C VAL A 118 6.41 -13.94 -0.46
N LYS A 119 6.16 -13.06 -1.42
CA LYS A 119 7.25 -12.46 -2.22
C LYS A 119 8.10 -11.48 -1.41
N VAL A 120 7.48 -10.68 -0.56
CA VAL A 120 8.22 -9.73 0.29
C VAL A 120 9.09 -10.47 1.28
N ARG A 121 8.57 -11.52 1.92
CA ARG A 121 9.34 -12.31 2.89
C ARG A 121 10.55 -12.99 2.26
N ALA A 122 10.46 -13.34 0.98
CA ALA A 122 11.60 -13.91 0.27
C ALA A 122 12.76 -12.92 0.10
N LEU A 123 12.49 -11.61 0.23
CA LEU A 123 13.52 -10.57 0.15
C LEU A 123 14.13 -10.25 1.52
N THR A 124 13.45 -10.60 2.57
CA THR A 124 13.86 -10.30 3.94
C THR A 124 14.24 -11.58 4.67
#